data_642bf90c25162e9daeec18277cb732d5
#
_entry.id   642bf90c25162e9daeec18277cb732d5
#
_cell.length_a   1.000
_cell.length_b   1.000
_cell.length_c   1.000
_cell.angle_alpha   90.00
_cell.angle_beta   90.00
_cell.angle_gamma   90.00
#
_symmetry.space_group_name_H-M   'P 1'
#
loop_
_entity.id
_entity.type
_entity.pdbx_description
1 polymer ?
#
loop_
_entity_poly.entity_id
_entity_poly.type
_entity_poly.pdbx_seq_one_letter_code
_entity_poly.pdbx_strand_id
1 'polypeptide(L)'
;VTFNVMDFCGNAAVELACDDLVKVQDVTAPTWDVDACTNIGMETINATADCGAVMPDLRGDALLELTENCDLLTVADIIQVPAPGTPLTPPVGFDGCGPVGPVVYTVDVTFNVTDCNGNAAVELACDDLVKVQDVTAPTWDVDACANIGMETINSDADCNAVMPDLRGDALTQLTENCDELTVADIIQVPAPGTPLTPPV
;
A
#
# COMPACT_ATOMS: atom_id res chain seq x y z
N VAL A 1 -0.48 52.48 11.19
CA VAL A 1 0.44 53.51 10.66
C VAL A 1 0.01 54.85 11.17
N THR A 2 0.94 55.65 11.66
CA THR A 2 0.67 57.02 12.14
C THR A 2 1.42 58.03 11.28
N PHE A 3 0.79 59.17 11.05
CA PHE A 3 1.38 60.27 10.34
C PHE A 3 1.41 61.50 11.22
N ASN A 4 2.55 62.15 11.29
CA ASN A 4 2.79 63.40 12.01
C ASN A 4 3.29 64.43 10.97
N VAL A 5 2.81 65.63 11.04
CA VAL A 5 3.26 66.74 10.20
C VAL A 5 3.43 68.01 11.05
N MET A 6 4.49 68.73 10.78
CA MET A 6 4.74 70.04 11.39
C MET A 6 4.93 71.07 10.28
N ASP A 7 4.35 72.24 10.43
CA ASP A 7 4.57 73.33 9.46
C ASP A 7 5.95 74.00 9.68
N PHE A 8 6.30 74.90 8.80
CA PHE A 8 7.59 75.60 8.86
C PHE A 8 7.71 76.51 10.12
N CYS A 9 6.57 76.88 10.69
CA CYS A 9 6.53 77.68 11.92
C CYS A 9 6.59 76.87 13.20
N GLY A 10 6.69 75.54 13.09
CA GLY A 10 6.79 74.60 14.24
C GLY A 10 5.44 74.18 14.82
N ASN A 11 4.33 74.44 14.12
CA ASN A 11 3.02 74.00 14.57
C ASN A 11 2.80 72.55 14.11
N ALA A 12 2.56 71.65 15.04
CA ALA A 12 2.28 70.26 14.77
C ALA A 12 0.78 70.06 14.51
N ALA A 13 0.46 69.31 13.48
CA ALA A 13 -0.89 68.77 13.31
C ALA A 13 -1.20 67.71 14.36
N VAL A 14 -2.48 67.49 14.60
CA VAL A 14 -2.91 66.32 15.37
C VAL A 14 -2.45 65.07 14.65
N GLU A 15 -1.87 64.11 15.38
CA GLU A 15 -1.46 62.84 14.86
C GLU A 15 -2.64 62.16 14.13
N LEU A 16 -2.38 61.69 12.91
CA LEU A 16 -3.31 60.86 12.14
C LEU A 16 -2.91 59.41 12.32
N ALA A 17 -3.66 58.67 13.12
CA ALA A 17 -3.51 57.22 13.26
C ALA A 17 -4.47 56.52 12.25
N CYS A 18 -3.92 55.67 11.41
CA CYS A 18 -4.69 54.87 10.48
C CYS A 18 -4.46 53.42 10.81
N ASP A 19 -5.51 52.75 11.25
CA ASP A 19 -5.48 51.29 11.48
C ASP A 19 -5.59 50.58 10.14
N ASP A 20 -4.95 49.38 10.04
CA ASP A 20 -5.04 48.49 8.88
C ASP A 20 -4.64 49.11 7.55
N LEU A 21 -3.78 50.14 7.55
CA LEU A 21 -3.36 50.83 6.30
C LEU A 21 -2.40 49.93 5.47
N VAL A 22 -1.73 48.97 6.08
CA VAL A 22 -0.83 48.04 5.39
C VAL A 22 -1.27 46.61 5.74
N LYS A 23 -1.59 45.84 4.71
CA LYS A 23 -1.83 44.41 4.80
C LYS A 23 -0.61 43.66 4.31
N VAL A 24 -0.09 42.74 5.12
CA VAL A 24 0.91 41.75 4.71
C VAL A 24 0.14 40.50 4.31
N GLN A 25 0.45 39.98 3.16
CA GLN A 25 -0.18 38.77 2.64
C GLN A 25 0.91 37.79 2.21
N ASP A 26 0.77 36.54 2.61
CA ASP A 26 1.55 35.46 2.05
C ASP A 26 1.00 35.07 0.67
N VAL A 27 1.89 34.94 -0.29
CA VAL A 27 1.62 34.52 -1.67
C VAL A 27 2.50 33.38 -2.13
N THR A 28 3.24 32.77 -1.20
CA THR A 28 4.19 31.71 -1.44
C THR A 28 3.54 30.37 -1.10
N ALA A 29 3.46 29.47 -2.07
CA ALA A 29 2.94 28.13 -1.82
C ALA A 29 3.96 27.25 -1.07
N PRO A 30 3.50 26.29 -0.26
CA PRO A 30 4.36 25.25 0.27
C PRO A 30 5.11 24.50 -0.83
N THR A 31 6.30 23.99 -0.53
CA THR A 31 7.13 23.25 -1.48
C THR A 31 7.56 21.92 -0.90
N TRP A 32 7.52 20.88 -1.73
CA TRP A 32 8.05 19.57 -1.40
C TRP A 32 9.56 19.52 -1.58
N ASP A 33 10.24 18.73 -0.73
CA ASP A 33 11.63 18.34 -0.99
C ASP A 33 11.72 17.57 -2.32
N VAL A 34 12.85 17.70 -3.02
CA VAL A 34 13.07 17.04 -4.33
C VAL A 34 13.06 15.51 -4.23
N ASP A 35 13.43 14.98 -3.07
CA ASP A 35 13.49 13.54 -2.79
C ASP A 35 12.34 13.06 -1.88
N ALA A 36 11.25 13.85 -1.76
CA ALA A 36 10.15 13.61 -0.83
C ALA A 36 9.60 12.19 -0.91
N CYS A 37 9.30 11.67 -2.10
CA CYS A 37 8.79 10.28 -2.23
C CYS A 37 9.79 9.23 -1.71
N THR A 38 11.08 9.45 -1.91
CA THR A 38 12.13 8.56 -1.41
C THR A 38 12.26 8.65 0.12
N ASN A 39 12.13 9.84 0.67
CA ASN A 39 12.27 10.10 2.10
C ASN A 39 11.05 9.61 2.89
N ILE A 40 9.83 9.79 2.36
CA ILE A 40 8.60 9.19 2.91
C ILE A 40 8.80 7.66 3.00
N GLY A 41 9.44 7.09 1.98
CA GLY A 41 9.78 5.67 1.94
C GLY A 41 8.58 4.79 1.61
N MET A 42 8.91 3.57 1.20
CA MET A 42 7.90 2.58 0.82
C MET A 42 7.35 1.87 2.05
N GLU A 43 6.05 1.94 2.26
CA GLU A 43 5.35 1.22 3.31
C GLU A 43 4.95 -0.18 2.84
N THR A 44 5.20 -1.20 3.67
CA THR A 44 4.82 -2.58 3.38
C THR A 44 3.75 -3.04 4.37
N ILE A 45 2.59 -3.41 3.86
CA ILE A 45 1.44 -3.85 4.65
C ILE A 45 1.02 -5.28 4.26
N ASN A 46 0.48 -6.02 5.22
CA ASN A 46 0.04 -7.39 4.99
C ASN A 46 -1.37 -7.42 4.40
N ALA A 47 -1.58 -8.31 3.43
CA ALA A 47 -2.89 -8.59 2.88
C ALA A 47 -3.83 -9.20 3.93
N THR A 48 -5.10 -8.89 3.81
CA THR A 48 -6.19 -9.53 4.57
C THR A 48 -6.57 -10.88 3.91
N ALA A 49 -7.50 -11.60 4.54
CA ALA A 49 -8.01 -12.87 4.01
C ALA A 49 -8.64 -12.78 2.60
N ASP A 50 -9.00 -11.57 2.16
CA ASP A 50 -9.57 -11.31 0.84
C ASP A 50 -8.54 -10.65 -0.10
N CYS A 51 -7.26 -10.79 0.12
CA CYS A 51 -6.17 -10.11 -0.58
C CYS A 51 -6.23 -8.57 -0.55
N GLY A 52 -7.16 -8.03 0.20
CA GLY A 52 -7.29 -6.60 0.43
C GLY A 52 -6.28 -6.10 1.46
N ALA A 53 -6.25 -4.80 1.62
CA ALA A 53 -5.51 -4.12 2.67
C ALA A 53 -6.22 -2.82 3.03
N VAL A 54 -5.67 -2.08 3.99
CA VAL A 54 -6.19 -0.75 4.34
C VAL A 54 -5.07 0.26 4.14
N MET A 55 -5.39 1.35 3.45
CA MET A 55 -4.43 2.42 3.18
C MET A 55 -3.87 3.01 4.47
N PRO A 56 -2.55 3.01 4.68
CA PRO A 56 -1.92 3.61 5.85
C PRO A 56 -2.01 5.15 5.80
N ASP A 57 -1.84 5.78 6.95
CA ASP A 57 -1.72 7.24 7.04
C ASP A 57 -0.25 7.65 6.91
N LEU A 58 0.12 8.16 5.75
CA LEU A 58 1.48 8.60 5.41
C LEU A 58 1.63 10.13 5.48
N ARG A 59 0.58 10.86 5.90
CA ARG A 59 0.60 12.32 5.95
C ARG A 59 1.62 12.87 6.95
N GLY A 60 1.91 12.09 8.01
CA GLY A 60 2.93 12.46 8.99
C GLY A 60 4.33 12.50 8.39
N ASP A 61 4.67 11.50 7.59
CA ASP A 61 5.95 11.41 6.90
C ASP A 61 6.03 12.45 5.78
N ALA A 62 4.93 12.64 5.02
CA ALA A 62 4.83 13.67 4.01
C ALA A 62 5.00 15.08 4.59
N LEU A 63 4.50 15.36 5.80
CA LEU A 63 4.66 16.66 6.47
C LEU A 63 6.13 17.00 6.71
N LEU A 64 6.99 16.01 6.96
CA LEU A 64 8.42 16.21 7.18
C LEU A 64 9.17 16.65 5.92
N GLU A 65 8.58 16.40 4.76
CA GLU A 65 9.14 16.73 3.45
C GLU A 65 8.61 18.06 2.87
N LEU A 66 7.88 18.83 3.70
CA LEU A 66 7.34 20.13 3.32
C LEU A 66 8.17 21.28 3.90
N THR A 67 8.33 22.31 3.08
CA THR A 67 8.85 23.61 3.49
C THR A 67 7.78 24.67 3.29
N GLU A 68 7.50 25.42 4.35
CA GLU A 68 6.58 26.56 4.37
C GLU A 68 7.23 27.76 5.05
N ASN A 69 6.91 28.97 4.60
CA ASN A 69 7.59 30.22 5.06
C ASN A 69 6.80 31.01 6.13
N CYS A 70 5.47 30.97 6.11
CA CYS A 70 4.64 31.81 6.95
C CYS A 70 3.71 31.03 7.89
N ASP A 71 3.34 29.81 7.53
CA ASP A 71 2.36 29.01 8.23
C ASP A 71 2.98 27.79 8.94
N LEU A 72 2.36 27.37 10.02
CA LEU A 72 2.66 26.10 10.64
C LEU A 72 1.70 25.04 10.08
N LEU A 73 2.14 24.31 9.07
CA LEU A 73 1.38 23.19 8.50
C LEU A 73 1.29 22.02 9.48
N THR A 74 0.19 21.32 9.40
CA THR A 74 -0.10 20.12 10.19
C THR A 74 -0.53 18.97 9.29
N VAL A 75 -0.61 17.76 9.84
CA VAL A 75 -1.13 16.58 9.11
C VAL A 75 -2.54 16.81 8.57
N ALA A 76 -3.34 17.67 9.21
CA ALA A 76 -4.70 17.97 8.76
C ALA A 76 -4.76 18.81 7.47
N ASP A 77 -3.68 19.51 7.14
CA ASP A 77 -3.57 20.34 5.94
C ASP A 77 -3.15 19.54 4.71
N ILE A 78 -2.75 18.27 4.91
CA ILE A 78 -2.31 17.37 3.84
C ILE A 78 -3.47 16.45 3.44
N ILE A 79 -3.79 16.44 2.16
CA ILE A 79 -4.73 15.50 1.55
C ILE A 79 -3.92 14.38 0.91
N GLN A 80 -4.11 13.16 1.38
CA GLN A 80 -3.54 11.93 0.81
C GLN A 80 -4.59 11.22 -0.04
N VAL A 81 -4.19 10.74 -1.21
CA VAL A 81 -5.04 9.95 -2.11
C VAL A 81 -4.29 8.69 -2.55
N PRO A 82 -4.81 7.48 -2.29
CA PRO A 82 -6.05 7.19 -1.55
C PRO A 82 -6.02 7.69 -0.11
N ALA A 83 -7.18 8.08 0.44
CA ALA A 83 -7.25 8.57 1.81
C ALA A 83 -6.88 7.47 2.83
N PRO A 84 -6.28 7.84 4.00
CA PRO A 84 -6.03 6.88 5.08
C PRO A 84 -7.30 6.11 5.46
N GLY A 85 -7.16 4.81 5.70
CA GLY A 85 -8.29 3.95 6.02
C GLY A 85 -9.13 3.47 4.81
N THR A 86 -8.82 3.91 3.59
CA THR A 86 -9.49 3.42 2.37
C THR A 86 -9.16 1.94 2.16
N PRO A 87 -10.19 1.07 1.94
CA PRO A 87 -9.95 -0.31 1.55
C PRO A 87 -9.21 -0.38 0.20
N LEU A 88 -8.14 -1.16 0.17
CA LEU A 88 -7.36 -1.46 -1.02
C LEU A 88 -7.77 -2.85 -1.50
N THR A 89 -7.96 -2.98 -2.80
CA THR A 89 -8.29 -4.26 -3.45
C THR A 89 -7.30 -4.55 -4.57
N PRO A 90 -6.99 -5.82 -4.83
CA PRO A 90 -6.15 -6.17 -5.95
C PRO A 90 -6.67 -5.60 -7.28
N PRO A 91 -5.80 -5.23 -8.21
CA PRO A 91 -6.21 -4.81 -9.55
C PRO A 91 -7.01 -5.90 -10.28
N VAL A 92 -7.93 -5.48 -11.15
CA VAL A 92 -8.70 -6.42 -11.97
C VAL A 92 -7.75 -7.24 -12.87
N GLY A 93 -7.87 -8.57 -12.81
CA GLY A 93 -7.00 -9.49 -13.55
C GLY A 93 -5.70 -9.85 -12.82
N PHE A 94 -5.61 -9.50 -11.55
CA PHE A 94 -4.54 -9.97 -10.69
C PHE A 94 -4.66 -11.50 -10.51
N ASP A 95 -3.57 -12.23 -10.74
CA ASP A 95 -3.49 -13.70 -10.70
C ASP A 95 -2.82 -14.27 -9.44
N GLY A 96 -2.65 -13.44 -8.42
CA GLY A 96 -2.24 -13.84 -7.10
C GLY A 96 -0.76 -13.68 -6.78
N CYS A 97 0.15 -13.87 -7.70
CA CYS A 97 1.59 -13.74 -7.44
C CYS A 97 2.21 -12.58 -8.21
N GLY A 98 2.79 -11.64 -7.51
CA GLY A 98 3.74 -10.70 -8.13
C GLY A 98 4.96 -11.47 -8.70
N PRO A 99 5.62 -10.92 -9.71
CA PRO A 99 6.70 -11.63 -10.44
C PRO A 99 7.91 -12.01 -9.58
N VAL A 100 8.03 -11.50 -8.37
CA VAL A 100 9.14 -11.82 -7.45
C VAL A 100 8.73 -11.61 -5.99
N GLY A 101 8.54 -12.69 -5.24
CA GLY A 101 8.36 -12.65 -3.78
C GLY A 101 6.91 -12.39 -3.30
N PRO A 102 6.71 -12.09 -2.02
CA PRO A 102 5.40 -12.04 -1.39
C PRO A 102 4.58 -10.79 -1.72
N VAL A 103 5.05 -9.90 -2.62
CA VAL A 103 4.32 -8.68 -2.98
C VAL A 103 3.17 -9.04 -3.91
N VAL A 104 1.97 -8.76 -3.45
CA VAL A 104 0.72 -8.99 -4.17
C VAL A 104 0.52 -7.87 -5.20
N TYR A 105 0.50 -6.61 -4.75
CA TYR A 105 0.40 -5.43 -5.61
C TYR A 105 0.96 -4.19 -4.91
N THR A 106 1.13 -3.12 -5.68
CA THR A 106 1.56 -1.83 -5.20
C THR A 106 0.49 -0.77 -5.41
N VAL A 107 0.57 0.32 -4.65
CA VAL A 107 -0.38 1.44 -4.73
C VAL A 107 0.40 2.74 -4.80
N ASP A 108 0.06 3.53 -5.81
CA ASP A 108 0.54 4.91 -5.95
C ASP A 108 -0.19 5.82 -4.98
N VAL A 109 0.53 6.79 -4.44
CA VAL A 109 -0.02 7.75 -3.48
C VAL A 109 0.29 9.16 -3.92
N THR A 110 -0.73 10.02 -3.89
CA THR A 110 -0.53 11.44 -4.13
C THR A 110 -0.82 12.25 -2.88
N PHE A 111 -0.07 13.36 -2.73
CA PHE A 111 -0.26 14.30 -1.63
C PHE A 111 -0.51 15.69 -2.19
N ASN A 112 -1.50 16.36 -1.62
CA ASN A 112 -1.85 17.75 -1.90
C ASN A 112 -1.86 18.55 -0.60
N VAL A 113 -1.37 19.77 -0.64
CA VAL A 113 -1.38 20.68 0.50
C VAL A 113 -1.67 22.10 0.05
N THR A 114 -2.40 22.83 0.88
CA THR A 114 -2.71 24.26 0.69
C THR A 114 -2.51 24.97 2.02
N ASP A 115 -1.80 26.08 2.00
CA ASP A 115 -1.58 26.90 3.20
C ASP A 115 -2.86 27.63 3.64
N CYS A 116 -2.84 28.29 4.78
CA CYS A 116 -3.99 29.03 5.31
C CYS A 116 -4.36 30.27 4.48
N ASN A 117 -3.50 30.70 3.58
CA ASN A 117 -3.72 31.84 2.66
C ASN A 117 -4.28 31.38 1.32
N GLY A 118 -4.39 30.07 1.08
CA GLY A 118 -4.94 29.49 -0.13
C GLY A 118 -3.90 29.24 -1.23
N ASN A 119 -2.59 29.29 -0.91
CA ASN A 119 -1.55 28.96 -1.87
C ASN A 119 -1.34 27.44 -1.85
N ALA A 120 -1.56 26.77 -2.99
CA ALA A 120 -1.45 25.34 -3.13
C ALA A 120 -0.05 24.95 -3.62
N ALA A 121 0.54 23.93 -2.98
CA ALA A 121 1.75 23.28 -3.50
C ALA A 121 1.45 22.53 -4.81
N VAL A 122 2.48 22.27 -5.59
CA VAL A 122 2.38 21.29 -6.70
C VAL A 122 2.09 19.92 -6.11
N GLU A 123 1.17 19.16 -6.71
CA GLU A 123 0.88 17.79 -6.27
C GLU A 123 2.16 16.94 -6.23
N LEU A 124 2.37 16.22 -5.13
CA LEU A 124 3.42 15.22 -5.01
C LEU A 124 2.80 13.86 -5.36
N ALA A 125 3.26 13.26 -6.47
CA ALA A 125 2.86 11.92 -6.88
C ALA A 125 4.02 10.94 -6.63
N CYS A 126 3.76 9.91 -5.85
CA CYS A 126 4.73 8.87 -5.50
C CYS A 126 4.24 7.52 -6.01
N ASP A 127 4.95 6.96 -6.99
CA ASP A 127 4.65 5.66 -7.55
C ASP A 127 5.06 4.54 -6.57
N ASP A 128 4.26 3.48 -6.51
CA ASP A 128 4.54 2.25 -5.73
C ASP A 128 4.87 2.50 -4.25
N LEU A 129 4.31 3.56 -3.64
CA LEU A 129 4.65 3.96 -2.27
C LEU A 129 4.15 2.97 -1.21
N VAL A 130 3.06 2.25 -1.48
CA VAL A 130 2.54 1.20 -0.60
C VAL A 130 2.63 -0.14 -1.30
N LYS A 131 3.23 -1.13 -0.62
CA LYS A 131 3.26 -2.53 -1.04
C LYS A 131 2.34 -3.35 -0.19
N VAL A 132 1.43 -4.07 -0.82
CA VAL A 132 0.64 -5.10 -0.17
C VAL A 132 1.34 -6.43 -0.38
N GLN A 133 1.61 -7.18 0.70
CA GLN A 133 2.25 -8.49 0.64
C GLN A 133 1.35 -9.56 1.24
N ASP A 134 1.39 -10.75 0.67
CA ASP A 134 0.82 -11.93 1.30
C ASP A 134 1.84 -12.59 2.22
N VAL A 135 1.41 -12.89 3.45
CA VAL A 135 2.21 -13.61 4.47
C VAL A 135 1.44 -14.83 5.01
N THR A 136 0.31 -15.15 4.38
CA THR A 136 -0.56 -16.26 4.79
C THR A 136 -0.19 -17.48 3.98
N ALA A 137 0.17 -18.56 4.65
CA ALA A 137 0.44 -19.82 3.97
C ALA A 137 -0.85 -20.55 3.63
N PRO A 138 -0.90 -21.30 2.50
CA PRO A 138 -2.01 -22.19 2.19
C PRO A 138 -2.32 -23.16 3.33
N THR A 139 -3.59 -23.45 3.53
CA THR A 139 -4.04 -24.36 4.59
C THR A 139 -4.80 -25.54 4.01
N TRP A 140 -4.52 -26.73 4.56
CA TRP A 140 -5.28 -27.94 4.24
C TRP A 140 -6.61 -27.97 4.98
N ASP A 141 -7.65 -28.49 4.30
CA ASP A 141 -8.87 -28.90 5.00
C ASP A 141 -8.54 -29.94 6.09
N VAL A 142 -9.23 -29.89 7.22
CA VAL A 142 -8.99 -30.80 8.35
C VAL A 142 -9.22 -32.26 7.99
N ASP A 143 -10.08 -32.54 7.03
CA ASP A 143 -10.42 -33.86 6.51
C ASP A 143 -9.79 -34.15 5.14
N ALA A 144 -8.78 -33.35 4.72
CA ALA A 144 -8.17 -33.45 3.38
C ALA A 144 -7.82 -34.88 2.97
N CYS A 145 -7.15 -35.64 3.83
CA CYS A 145 -6.77 -37.03 3.52
C CYS A 145 -8.00 -37.93 3.33
N ALA A 146 -9.07 -37.70 4.10
CA ALA A 146 -10.30 -38.46 3.96
C ALA A 146 -11.07 -38.09 2.68
N ASN A 147 -11.03 -36.82 2.32
CA ASN A 147 -11.69 -36.28 1.13
C ASN A 147 -10.96 -36.67 -0.18
N ILE A 148 -9.62 -36.69 -0.18
CA ILE A 148 -8.82 -37.23 -1.30
C ILE A 148 -9.14 -38.71 -1.49
N GLY A 149 -9.35 -39.43 -0.36
CA GLY A 149 -9.75 -40.82 -0.36
C GLY A 149 -8.61 -41.79 -0.63
N MET A 150 -8.96 -43.08 -0.64
CA MET A 150 -8.02 -44.16 -0.95
C MET A 150 -8.11 -44.54 -2.41
N GLU A 151 -7.04 -44.30 -3.17
CA GLU A 151 -6.95 -44.75 -4.54
C GLU A 151 -6.63 -46.24 -4.59
N THR A 152 -7.38 -47.01 -5.40
CA THR A 152 -7.13 -48.42 -5.61
C THR A 152 -6.50 -48.61 -7.00
N ILE A 153 -5.24 -49.02 -7.03
CA ILE A 153 -4.50 -49.28 -8.26
C ILE A 153 -4.30 -50.76 -8.46
N ASN A 154 -4.43 -51.21 -9.71
CA ASN A 154 -4.15 -52.59 -10.06
C ASN A 154 -2.67 -52.80 -10.34
N SER A 155 -2.09 -53.86 -9.76
CA SER A 155 -0.74 -54.27 -10.13
C SER A 155 -0.72 -54.98 -11.47
N ASP A 156 0.43 -54.99 -12.13
CA ASP A 156 0.71 -55.82 -13.31
C ASP A 156 0.92 -57.29 -12.90
N ALA A 157 1.26 -58.13 -13.90
CA ALA A 157 1.49 -59.58 -13.70
C ALA A 157 2.69 -59.90 -12.78
N ASP A 158 3.60 -58.94 -12.62
CA ASP A 158 4.81 -59.04 -11.77
C ASP A 158 4.59 -58.37 -10.40
N CYS A 159 3.35 -58.09 -10.06
CA CYS A 159 2.91 -57.36 -8.86
C CYS A 159 3.46 -55.92 -8.73
N ASN A 160 3.83 -55.28 -9.83
CA ASN A 160 4.27 -53.92 -9.83
C ASN A 160 3.08 -52.97 -10.02
N ALA A 161 3.16 -51.80 -9.44
CA ALA A 161 2.26 -50.70 -9.65
C ALA A 161 3.02 -49.37 -9.71
N VAL A 162 2.40 -48.29 -10.07
CA VAL A 162 2.99 -46.98 -10.03
C VAL A 162 2.10 -46.02 -9.22
N MET A 163 2.73 -45.05 -8.56
CA MET A 163 2.04 -44.01 -7.80
C MET A 163 1.14 -43.19 -8.73
N PRO A 164 -0.15 -43.11 -8.49
CA PRO A 164 -1.03 -42.22 -9.23
C PRO A 164 -0.74 -40.76 -8.97
N ASP A 165 -1.20 -39.88 -9.85
CA ASP A 165 -1.17 -38.44 -9.63
C ASP A 165 -2.43 -38.03 -8.86
N LEU A 166 -2.25 -37.71 -7.58
CA LEU A 166 -3.31 -37.28 -6.65
C LEU A 166 -3.31 -35.77 -6.41
N ARG A 167 -2.47 -35.01 -7.12
CA ARG A 167 -2.32 -33.57 -6.88
C ARG A 167 -3.58 -32.80 -7.22
N GLY A 168 -4.35 -33.26 -8.22
CA GLY A 168 -5.65 -32.66 -8.57
C GLY A 168 -6.66 -32.76 -7.44
N ASP A 169 -6.75 -33.94 -6.80
CA ASP A 169 -7.65 -34.15 -5.66
C ASP A 169 -7.17 -33.37 -4.44
N ALA A 170 -5.83 -33.34 -4.21
CA ALA A 170 -5.22 -32.57 -3.14
C ALA A 170 -5.48 -31.09 -3.30
N LEU A 171 -5.42 -30.55 -4.52
CA LEU A 171 -5.69 -29.14 -4.81
C LEU A 171 -7.09 -28.70 -4.32
N THR A 172 -8.09 -29.58 -4.45
CA THR A 172 -9.46 -29.27 -4.01
C THR A 172 -9.61 -29.17 -2.49
N GLN A 173 -8.59 -29.59 -1.74
CA GLN A 173 -8.56 -29.58 -0.28
C GLN A 173 -7.69 -28.45 0.30
N LEU A 174 -7.22 -27.54 -0.54
CA LEU A 174 -6.45 -26.38 -0.15
C LEU A 174 -7.31 -25.13 -0.13
N THR A 175 -7.06 -24.29 0.84
CA THR A 175 -7.56 -22.92 0.91
C THR A 175 -6.39 -21.97 0.90
N GLU A 176 -6.43 -21.03 -0.01
CA GLU A 176 -5.48 -19.92 -0.14
C GLU A 176 -6.26 -18.61 -0.21
N ASN A 177 -5.66 -17.50 0.25
CA ASN A 177 -6.33 -16.21 0.32
C ASN A 177 -6.02 -15.29 -0.86
N CYS A 178 -4.80 -15.36 -1.41
CA CYS A 178 -4.35 -14.41 -2.44
C CYS A 178 -3.99 -15.06 -3.76
N ASP A 179 -3.56 -16.31 -3.75
CA ASP A 179 -3.03 -16.98 -4.93
C ASP A 179 -4.03 -17.97 -5.54
N GLU A 180 -4.06 -18.07 -6.87
CA GLU A 180 -4.73 -19.17 -7.55
C GLU A 180 -3.77 -20.36 -7.63
N LEU A 181 -3.86 -21.28 -6.66
CA LEU A 181 -3.06 -22.49 -6.66
C LEU A 181 -3.42 -23.42 -7.82
N THR A 182 -2.41 -24.04 -8.38
CA THR A 182 -2.52 -25.02 -9.47
C THR A 182 -1.93 -26.37 -9.05
N VAL A 183 -2.19 -27.40 -9.85
CA VAL A 183 -1.58 -28.74 -9.65
C VAL A 183 -0.05 -28.67 -9.68
N ALA A 184 0.55 -27.69 -10.37
CA ALA A 184 1.99 -27.53 -10.46
C ALA A 184 2.63 -27.07 -9.12
N ASP A 185 1.86 -26.42 -8.26
CA ASP A 185 2.30 -25.89 -6.97
C ASP A 185 2.32 -26.98 -5.88
N ILE A 186 1.74 -28.16 -6.17
CA ILE A 186 1.67 -29.28 -5.22
C ILE A 186 2.78 -30.27 -5.49
N ILE A 187 3.59 -30.51 -4.48
CA ILE A 187 4.62 -31.55 -4.48
C ILE A 187 4.05 -32.82 -3.84
N GLN A 188 3.86 -33.87 -4.64
CA GLN A 188 3.45 -35.18 -4.14
C GLN A 188 4.69 -36.05 -3.86
N VAL A 189 4.72 -36.68 -2.68
CA VAL A 189 5.78 -37.63 -2.31
C VAL A 189 5.11 -38.95 -1.84
N PRO A 190 5.37 -40.09 -2.48
CA PRO A 190 6.19 -40.28 -3.69
C PRO A 190 5.63 -39.57 -4.92
N ALA A 191 6.52 -39.19 -5.84
CA ALA A 191 6.09 -38.49 -7.08
C ALA A 191 5.18 -39.39 -7.94
N PRO A 192 4.27 -38.80 -8.74
CA PRO A 192 3.47 -39.55 -9.72
C PRO A 192 4.38 -40.40 -10.62
N GLY A 193 3.96 -41.62 -10.92
CA GLY A 193 4.74 -42.55 -11.71
C GLY A 193 5.87 -43.32 -10.99
N THR A 194 6.11 -43.00 -9.71
CA THR A 194 7.11 -43.75 -8.92
C THR A 194 6.70 -45.20 -8.77
N PRO A 195 7.59 -46.18 -9.09
CA PRO A 195 7.30 -47.60 -8.88
C PRO A 195 6.99 -47.91 -7.41
N LEU A 196 5.92 -48.65 -7.20
CA LEU A 196 5.53 -49.19 -5.90
C LEU A 196 5.86 -50.64 -5.85
N THR A 197 6.72 -51.06 -4.92
CA THR A 197 7.06 -52.44 -4.68
C THR A 197 6.22 -52.99 -3.52
N PRO A 198 5.60 -54.18 -3.66
CA PRO A 198 4.86 -54.76 -2.55
C PRO A 198 5.82 -55.00 -1.36
N PRO A 199 5.33 -54.94 -0.12
CA PRO A 199 6.11 -55.34 1.03
C PRO A 199 6.48 -56.83 0.89
N VAL A 200 7.76 -57.11 1.03
CA VAL A 200 8.30 -58.47 1.06
C VAL A 200 7.91 -59.15 2.36
#